data_8d3ac9477b797c70ea81d9400e403518
#
_entry.id   8d3ac9477b797c70ea81d9400e403518
#
_cell.length_a   1.000
_cell.length_b   1.000
_cell.length_c   1.000
_cell.angle_alpha   90.00
_cell.angle_beta   90.00
_cell.angle_gamma   90.00
#
_symmetry.space_group_name_H-M   'P 1'
#
loop_
_entity.id
_entity.type
_entity.pdbx_description
1 polymer ?
#
loop_
_entity_poly.entity_id
_entity_poly.type
_entity_poly.pdbx_seq_one_letter_code
_entity_poly.pdbx_strand_id
1 'polypeptide(L)'
;LKTYQIAMDFHLNVTVNKWKSVEQSVSVDDLMIEFNDIAYKDEFVDSWSDATRKKIASSYLTILRQSGLLNERTELLQPLRIPDEDFVYYIKLGDTWFLEACLLLPYEIERIKSYAL
;
A
#
# COMPACT_ATOMS: atom_id res chain seq x y z
N LEU A 1 -1.41 -12.02 -12.25
CA LEU A 1 0.04 -12.16 -12.24
C LEU A 1 0.60 -12.14 -10.83
N LYS A 2 1.64 -12.94 -10.60
CA LYS A 2 2.27 -13.05 -9.29
C LYS A 2 2.84 -11.70 -8.80
N THR A 3 3.44 -10.93 -9.70
CA THR A 3 4.01 -9.62 -9.37
C THR A 3 2.94 -8.66 -8.86
N TYR A 4 1.75 -8.70 -9.45
CA TYR A 4 0.63 -7.89 -9.01
C TYR A 4 0.16 -8.28 -7.61
N GLN A 5 0.07 -9.60 -7.34
CA GLN A 5 -0.30 -10.09 -6.01
C GLN A 5 0.71 -9.64 -4.95
N ILE A 6 2.00 -9.65 -5.28
CA ILE A 6 3.05 -9.21 -4.37
C ILE A 6 2.95 -7.71 -4.10
N ALA A 7 2.66 -6.91 -5.12
CA ALA A 7 2.44 -5.47 -4.93
C ALA A 7 1.25 -5.21 -3.99
N MET A 8 0.17 -5.97 -4.11
CA MET A 8 -0.98 -5.88 -3.20
C MET A 8 -0.59 -6.30 -1.78
N ASP A 9 0.18 -7.38 -1.62
CA ASP A 9 0.65 -7.83 -0.31
C ASP A 9 1.54 -6.77 0.34
N PHE A 10 2.45 -6.16 -0.41
CA PHE A 10 3.27 -5.05 0.09
C PHE A 10 2.40 -3.91 0.57
N HIS A 11 1.41 -3.53 -0.22
CA HIS A 11 0.57 -2.40 0.13
C HIS A 11 -0.25 -2.67 1.39
N LEU A 12 -0.91 -3.81 1.45
CA LEU A 12 -1.80 -4.13 2.57
C LEU A 12 -1.04 -4.50 3.84
N ASN A 13 0.05 -5.26 3.72
CA ASN A 13 0.78 -5.78 4.90
C ASN A 13 1.89 -4.87 5.39
N VAL A 14 2.48 -4.04 4.51
CA VAL A 14 3.58 -3.15 4.89
C VAL A 14 3.12 -1.70 4.90
N THR A 15 2.70 -1.16 3.76
CA THR A 15 2.42 0.28 3.62
C THR A 15 1.28 0.73 4.53
N VAL A 16 0.15 0.05 4.52
CA VAL A 16 -1.00 0.41 5.35
C VAL A 16 -0.66 0.29 6.83
N ASN A 17 0.08 -0.76 7.21
CA ASN A 17 0.50 -0.94 8.60
C ASN A 17 1.50 0.15 9.04
N LYS A 18 2.43 0.54 8.18
CA LYS A 18 3.36 1.64 8.47
C LYS A 18 2.62 2.97 8.61
N TRP A 19 1.60 3.19 7.79
CA TRP A 19 0.77 4.39 7.91
C TRP A 19 0.09 4.49 9.27
N LYS A 20 -0.34 3.37 9.83
CA LYS A 20 -1.00 3.30 11.14
C LYS A 20 -0.02 3.35 12.31
N SER A 21 1.28 3.27 12.06
CA SER A 21 2.32 3.28 13.09
C SER A 21 2.91 4.68 13.26
N VAL A 22 3.79 4.82 14.27
CA VAL A 22 4.52 6.06 14.48
C VAL A 22 5.49 6.33 13.34
N GLU A 23 6.11 5.28 12.82
CA GLU A 23 7.06 5.37 11.71
C GLU A 23 6.31 5.24 10.39
N GLN A 24 6.03 6.38 9.76
CA GLN A 24 5.23 6.45 8.53
C GLN A 24 6.11 6.49 7.28
N SER A 25 7.04 5.57 7.17
CA SER A 25 7.90 5.44 6.00
C SER A 25 8.05 3.97 5.62
N VAL A 26 8.32 3.71 4.34
CA VAL A 26 8.52 2.36 3.81
C VAL A 26 9.85 2.32 3.10
N SER A 27 10.71 1.38 3.47
CA SER A 27 12.02 1.19 2.86
C SER A 27 12.08 -0.12 2.09
N VAL A 28 13.13 -0.29 1.28
CA VAL A 28 13.38 -1.56 0.60
C VAL A 28 13.54 -2.69 1.63
N ASP A 29 14.18 -2.42 2.76
CA ASP A 29 14.37 -3.43 3.81
C ASP A 29 13.04 -3.92 4.38
N ASP A 30 12.08 -3.01 4.60
CA ASP A 30 10.74 -3.39 5.05
C ASP A 30 10.08 -4.35 4.06
N LEU A 31 10.21 -4.08 2.77
CA LEU A 31 9.63 -4.90 1.72
C LEU A 31 10.35 -6.24 1.59
N MET A 32 11.68 -6.27 1.81
CA MET A 32 12.43 -7.52 1.77
C MET A 32 12.05 -8.45 2.92
N ILE A 33 11.72 -7.90 4.09
CA ILE A 33 11.20 -8.69 5.20
C ILE A 33 9.86 -9.33 4.82
N GLU A 34 8.97 -8.57 4.19
CA GLU A 34 7.69 -9.11 3.71
C GLU A 34 7.90 -10.18 2.63
N PHE A 35 8.89 -10.01 1.75
CA PHE A 35 9.25 -11.04 0.78
C PHE A 35 9.64 -12.36 1.45
N ASN A 36 10.37 -12.30 2.54
CA ASN A 36 10.74 -13.52 3.27
C ASN A 36 9.48 -14.23 3.80
N ASP A 37 8.51 -13.50 4.31
CA ASP A 37 7.25 -14.08 4.78
C ASP A 37 6.45 -14.69 3.63
N ILE A 38 6.40 -14.03 2.48
CA ILE A 38 5.72 -14.54 1.29
C ILE A 38 6.43 -15.80 0.78
N ALA A 39 7.76 -15.78 0.70
CA ALA A 39 8.55 -16.89 0.20
C ALA A 39 8.41 -18.14 1.09
N TYR A 40 8.23 -17.95 2.38
CA TYR A 40 7.99 -19.06 3.30
C TYR A 40 6.71 -19.84 2.96
N LYS A 41 5.72 -19.13 2.40
CA LYS A 41 4.41 -19.71 2.07
C LYS A 41 4.25 -20.03 0.59
N ASP A 42 5.14 -19.56 -0.27
CA ASP A 42 5.03 -19.67 -1.73
C ASP A 42 6.38 -20.08 -2.33
N GLU A 43 6.49 -21.34 -2.74
CA GLU A 43 7.70 -21.89 -3.30
C GLU A 43 8.16 -21.19 -4.58
N PHE A 44 7.20 -20.69 -5.37
CA PHE A 44 7.52 -19.97 -6.60
C PHE A 44 8.27 -18.67 -6.30
N VAL A 45 7.83 -17.94 -5.28
CA VAL A 45 8.50 -16.70 -4.83
C VAL A 45 9.84 -17.05 -4.16
N ASP A 46 9.89 -18.14 -3.40
CA ASP A 46 11.13 -18.57 -2.75
C ASP A 46 12.24 -18.86 -3.76
N SER A 47 11.88 -19.28 -4.97
CA SER A 47 12.84 -19.55 -6.05
C SER A 47 13.47 -18.28 -6.64
N TRP A 48 12.92 -17.10 -6.37
CA TRP A 48 13.42 -15.84 -6.92
C TRP A 48 14.71 -15.40 -6.24
N SER A 49 15.66 -14.90 -7.04
CA SER A 49 16.93 -14.38 -6.52
C SER A 49 16.72 -13.09 -5.71
N ASP A 50 17.69 -12.77 -4.86
CA ASP A 50 17.67 -11.50 -4.12
C ASP A 50 17.65 -10.30 -5.06
N ALA A 51 18.38 -10.38 -6.19
CA ALA A 51 18.38 -9.30 -7.17
C ALA A 51 16.98 -9.06 -7.75
N THR A 52 16.25 -10.13 -8.05
CA THR A 52 14.87 -10.05 -8.56
C THR A 52 13.95 -9.44 -7.50
N ARG A 53 14.07 -9.88 -6.25
CA ARG A 53 13.25 -9.37 -5.15
C ARG A 53 13.50 -7.88 -4.92
N LYS A 54 14.77 -7.45 -4.92
CA LYS A 54 15.13 -6.04 -4.75
C LYS A 54 14.59 -5.17 -5.89
N LYS A 55 14.64 -5.67 -7.10
CA LYS A 55 14.11 -4.96 -8.27
C LYS A 55 12.60 -4.73 -8.14
N ILE A 56 11.86 -5.76 -7.71
CA ILE A 56 10.42 -5.66 -7.51
C ILE A 56 10.10 -4.69 -6.37
N ALA A 57 10.83 -4.78 -5.25
CA ALA A 57 10.63 -3.88 -4.13
C ALA A 57 10.89 -2.41 -4.53
N SER A 58 11.98 -2.16 -5.27
CA SER A 58 12.31 -0.81 -5.74
C SER A 58 11.27 -0.28 -6.71
N SER A 59 10.75 -1.14 -7.60
CA SER A 59 9.68 -0.77 -8.53
C SER A 59 8.40 -0.39 -7.80
N TYR A 60 8.06 -1.14 -6.75
CA TYR A 60 6.90 -0.82 -5.93
C TYR A 60 7.03 0.56 -5.26
N LEU A 61 8.20 0.87 -4.69
CA LEU A 61 8.45 2.17 -4.08
C LEU A 61 8.33 3.30 -5.10
N THR A 62 8.81 3.07 -6.33
CA THR A 62 8.65 4.04 -7.41
C THR A 62 7.17 4.31 -7.69
N ILE A 63 6.36 3.25 -7.72
CA ILE A 63 4.92 3.38 -7.93
C ILE A 63 4.28 4.16 -6.77
N LEU A 64 4.67 3.92 -5.52
CA LEU A 64 4.18 4.69 -4.38
C LEU A 64 4.48 6.18 -4.53
N ARG A 65 5.70 6.53 -4.94
CA ARG A 65 6.09 7.93 -5.16
C ARG A 65 5.28 8.55 -6.29
N GLN A 66 5.16 7.85 -7.41
CA GLN A 66 4.44 8.35 -8.58
C GLN A 66 2.93 8.50 -8.31
N SER A 67 2.37 7.65 -7.46
CA SER A 67 0.95 7.74 -7.09
C SER A 67 0.64 8.86 -6.10
N GLY A 68 1.68 9.42 -5.45
CA GLY A 68 1.51 10.47 -4.45
C GLY A 68 1.33 9.96 -3.02
N LEU A 69 1.36 8.62 -2.81
CA LEU A 69 1.23 8.06 -1.47
C LEU A 69 2.52 8.14 -0.65
N LEU A 70 3.66 8.31 -1.30
CA LEU A 70 4.94 8.51 -0.65
C LEU A 70 5.54 9.81 -1.13
N ASN A 71 5.79 10.75 -0.20
CA ASN A 71 6.34 12.06 -0.53
C ASN A 71 7.81 11.94 -0.91
N GLU A 72 8.21 12.46 -2.08
CA GLU A 72 9.58 12.35 -2.58
C GLU A 72 10.60 13.12 -1.73
N ARG A 73 10.19 14.21 -1.09
CA ARG A 73 11.09 15.04 -0.28
C ARG A 73 11.30 14.48 1.11
N THR A 74 10.20 14.16 1.79
CA THR A 74 10.23 13.73 3.19
C THR A 74 10.36 12.22 3.33
N GLU A 75 10.07 11.47 2.26
CA GLU A 75 9.98 10.02 2.24
C GLU A 75 8.94 9.48 3.23
N LEU A 76 7.97 10.31 3.60
CA LEU A 76 6.87 9.93 4.48
C LEU A 76 5.62 9.59 3.68
N LEU A 77 4.86 8.63 4.19
CA LEU A 77 3.56 8.27 3.63
C LEU A 77 2.56 9.41 3.84
N GLN A 78 1.64 9.55 2.91
CA GLN A 78 0.60 10.57 2.96
C GLN A 78 -0.66 10.05 2.27
N PRO A 79 -1.85 10.52 2.68
CA PRO A 79 -3.09 10.07 2.03
C PRO A 79 -3.20 10.59 0.60
N LEU A 80 -3.86 9.80 -0.26
CA LEU A 80 -4.16 10.23 -1.60
C LEU A 80 -5.21 11.35 -1.57
N ARG A 81 -4.95 12.44 -2.29
CA ARG A 81 -5.83 13.61 -2.33
C ARG A 81 -6.71 13.58 -3.58
N ILE A 82 -7.89 12.99 -3.47
CA ILE A 82 -8.92 13.03 -4.51
C ILE A 82 -10.22 13.56 -3.89
N PRO A 83 -11.17 14.07 -4.73
CA PRO A 83 -12.46 14.57 -4.20
C PRO A 83 -13.22 13.51 -3.42
N ASP A 84 -13.92 13.92 -2.35
CA ASP A 84 -14.72 13.02 -1.51
C ASP A 84 -15.75 12.23 -2.33
N GLU A 85 -16.28 12.84 -3.40
CA GLU A 85 -17.26 12.20 -4.29
C GLU A 85 -16.72 10.91 -4.90
N ASP A 86 -15.43 10.87 -5.25
CA ASP A 86 -14.80 9.70 -5.84
C ASP A 86 -14.69 8.58 -4.80
N PHE A 87 -14.39 8.94 -3.55
CA PHE A 87 -14.39 7.95 -2.46
C PHE A 87 -15.79 7.41 -2.19
N VAL A 88 -16.81 8.27 -2.20
CA VAL A 88 -18.21 7.86 -2.03
C VAL A 88 -18.61 6.83 -3.08
N TYR A 89 -18.16 7.01 -4.33
CA TYR A 89 -18.39 6.05 -5.40
C TYR A 89 -17.92 4.64 -5.01
N TYR A 90 -16.70 4.52 -4.48
CA TYR A 90 -16.15 3.23 -4.07
C TYR A 90 -16.88 2.63 -2.86
N ILE A 91 -17.31 3.47 -1.93
CA ILE A 91 -18.11 2.99 -0.78
C ILE A 91 -19.43 2.39 -1.27
N LYS A 92 -20.10 3.05 -2.20
CA LYS A 92 -21.37 2.56 -2.77
C LYS A 92 -21.21 1.25 -3.54
N LEU A 93 -20.02 1.00 -4.11
CA LEU A 93 -19.69 -0.26 -4.76
C LEU A 93 -19.36 -1.38 -3.76
N GLY A 94 -19.24 -1.07 -2.47
CA GLY A 94 -18.83 -2.03 -1.46
C GLY A 94 -17.31 -2.16 -1.31
N ASP A 95 -16.54 -1.30 -1.96
CA ASP A 95 -15.08 -1.34 -1.98
C ASP A 95 -14.46 -0.38 -0.97
N THR A 96 -14.95 -0.40 0.27
CA THR A 96 -14.45 0.46 1.34
C THR A 96 -12.95 0.30 1.58
N TRP A 97 -12.40 -0.89 1.32
CA TRP A 97 -10.96 -1.17 1.43
C TRP A 97 -10.12 -0.19 0.61
N PHE A 98 -10.69 0.37 -0.47
CA PHE A 98 -9.98 1.33 -1.31
C PHE A 98 -9.57 2.59 -0.53
N LEU A 99 -10.42 3.03 0.41
CA LEU A 99 -10.12 4.20 1.24
C LEU A 99 -8.93 3.93 2.16
N GLU A 100 -8.86 2.73 2.74
CA GLU A 100 -7.69 2.34 3.53
C GLU A 100 -6.43 2.25 2.68
N ALA A 101 -6.54 1.71 1.46
CA ALA A 101 -5.43 1.62 0.53
C ALA A 101 -4.90 3.00 0.13
N CYS A 102 -5.76 4.03 0.12
CA CYS A 102 -5.37 5.42 -0.13
C CYS A 102 -4.84 6.13 1.12
N LEU A 103 -4.63 5.41 2.21
CA LEU A 103 -4.08 5.89 3.47
C LEU A 103 -4.95 6.94 4.17
N LEU A 104 -6.26 6.84 4.04
CA LEU A 104 -7.16 7.67 4.81
C LEU A 104 -7.19 7.20 6.27
N LEU A 105 -7.32 8.16 7.19
CA LEU A 105 -7.46 7.86 8.60
C LEU A 105 -8.87 7.36 8.91
N PRO A 106 -9.05 6.53 9.96
CA PRO A 106 -10.36 5.97 10.27
C PRO A 106 -11.48 7.01 10.40
N TYR A 107 -11.20 8.18 11.01
CA TYR A 107 -12.21 9.23 11.15
C TYR A 107 -12.60 9.83 9.80
N GLU A 108 -11.66 9.92 8.85
CA GLU A 108 -11.93 10.41 7.51
C GLU A 108 -12.83 9.44 6.75
N ILE A 109 -12.57 8.15 6.90
CA ILE A 109 -13.38 7.09 6.28
C ILE A 109 -14.81 7.17 6.81
N GLU A 110 -14.99 7.30 8.12
CA GLU A 110 -16.32 7.40 8.72
C GLU A 110 -17.06 8.66 8.27
N ARG A 111 -16.33 9.78 8.16
CA ARG A 111 -16.89 11.04 7.65
C ARG A 111 -17.43 10.85 6.23
N ILE A 112 -16.65 10.21 5.36
CA ILE A 112 -17.04 10.00 3.96
C ILE A 112 -18.19 9.00 3.87
N LYS A 113 -18.18 7.94 4.69
CA LYS A 113 -19.29 6.99 4.75
C LYS A 113 -20.62 7.67 5.09
N SER A 114 -20.60 8.68 5.95
CA SER A 114 -21.82 9.40 6.33
C SER A 114 -22.46 10.11 5.13
N TYR A 115 -21.68 10.52 4.15
CA TYR A 115 -22.21 11.13 2.92
C TYR A 115 -22.78 10.07 1.95
N ALA A 116 -22.34 8.82 2.05
CA ALA A 116 -22.78 7.75 1.17
C ALA A 116 -24.12 7.13 1.62
N LEU A 117 -24.53 7.39 2.85
CA LEU A 117 -25.82 6.93 3.41
C LEU A 117 -26.96 7.95 3.12
#